data_5b68a36431ee0465e3ab3f87453d3fd2
#
_entry.id   5b68a36431ee0465e3ab3f87453d3fd2
#
_cell.length_a   1.000
_cell.length_b   1.000
_cell.length_c   1.000
_cell.angle_alpha   90.00
_cell.angle_beta   90.00
_cell.angle_gamma   90.00
#
_symmetry.space_group_name_H-M   'P 1'
#
loop_
_entity.id
_entity.type
_entity.pdbx_description
1 polymer ?
#
loop_
_entity_poly.entity_id
_entity_poly.type
_entity_poly.pdbx_seq_one_letter_code
_entity_poly.pdbx_strand_id
1 'polypeptide(L)'
;MSHQMQPFESSLVSMLLGMPGPKPPWSTRPGFAVHASTILRGAIDALAANVPTVHRLLGDDAFDVAAGAFVRATPPHGGGFERYGAGLPEFLASHGALAELDHLPGVAALDLAWIESHLAAAAPVLTSSDVFALTAEQLLHGRLVPHPAARWLCFDVPAFTIWRHGREGRQIADALPWRAESALLTRPERRVRWSAIEAGEAQFLAACAQGSSCDDALERVLADGVGFDLTLSLPRLVQAGAFTRIETDVP
;
A
#
# COMPACT_ATOMS: atom_id res chain seq x y z
N MET A 1 -15.23 -21.39 -24.11
CA MET A 1 -16.57 -21.12 -23.51
C MET A 1 -16.56 -20.04 -22.41
N SER A 2 -15.48 -19.28 -22.23
CA SER A 2 -15.31 -18.33 -21.09
C SER A 2 -15.71 -16.87 -21.37
N HIS A 3 -16.12 -16.51 -22.58
CA HIS A 3 -16.28 -15.11 -22.99
C HIS A 3 -17.71 -14.52 -22.84
N GLN A 4 -18.71 -15.32 -22.51
CA GLN A 4 -20.10 -14.84 -22.32
C GLN A 4 -20.50 -14.60 -20.86
N MET A 5 -19.71 -15.02 -19.88
CA MET A 5 -19.99 -14.80 -18.45
C MET A 5 -19.64 -13.39 -17.96
N GLN A 6 -18.59 -12.76 -18.51
CA GLN A 6 -18.15 -11.41 -18.10
C GLN A 6 -19.23 -10.31 -18.17
N PRO A 7 -20.08 -10.21 -19.24
CA PRO A 7 -21.12 -9.19 -19.29
C PRO A 7 -22.25 -9.40 -18.27
N PHE A 8 -22.56 -10.66 -17.94
CA PHE A 8 -23.60 -11.00 -16.97
C PHE A 8 -23.14 -10.70 -15.55
N GLU A 9 -21.94 -11.09 -15.19
CA GLU A 9 -21.37 -10.82 -13.87
C GLU A 9 -21.22 -9.33 -13.61
N SER A 10 -20.70 -8.57 -14.57
CA SER A 10 -20.59 -7.11 -14.47
C SER A 10 -21.96 -6.43 -14.34
N SER A 11 -22.96 -6.88 -15.11
CA SER A 11 -24.32 -6.37 -15.02
C SER A 11 -24.98 -6.73 -13.69
N LEU A 12 -24.74 -7.92 -13.18
CA LEU A 12 -25.23 -8.39 -11.89
C LEU A 12 -24.63 -7.54 -10.75
N VAL A 13 -23.32 -7.35 -10.73
CA VAL A 13 -22.62 -6.54 -9.72
C VAL A 13 -23.08 -5.10 -9.77
N SER A 14 -23.15 -4.47 -10.95
CA SER A 14 -23.63 -3.09 -11.10
C SER A 14 -25.03 -2.91 -10.54
N MET A 15 -25.89 -3.88 -10.76
CA MET A 15 -27.25 -3.80 -10.30
C MET A 15 -27.41 -4.11 -8.80
N LEU A 16 -26.64 -5.06 -8.27
CA LEU A 16 -26.58 -5.35 -6.83
C LEU A 16 -26.12 -4.14 -6.02
N LEU A 17 -25.30 -3.28 -6.62
CA LEU A 17 -24.80 -2.04 -6.02
C LEU A 17 -25.66 -0.81 -6.32
N GLY A 18 -26.82 -0.99 -6.98
CA GLY A 18 -27.75 0.10 -7.27
C GLY A 18 -27.27 1.09 -8.33
N MET A 19 -26.30 0.67 -9.19
CA MET A 19 -25.80 1.52 -10.28
C MET A 19 -26.86 1.70 -11.38
N PRO A 20 -26.91 2.86 -12.06
CA PRO A 20 -27.83 3.07 -13.16
C PRO A 20 -27.51 2.14 -14.33
N GLY A 21 -28.54 1.40 -14.80
CA GLY A 21 -28.41 0.47 -15.92
C GLY A 21 -29.73 -0.24 -16.23
N PRO A 22 -29.78 -1.03 -17.32
CA PRO A 22 -30.96 -1.80 -17.67
C PRO A 22 -31.27 -2.82 -16.57
N LYS A 23 -32.50 -2.76 -16.06
CA LYS A 23 -33.03 -3.66 -15.01
C LYS A 23 -33.62 -4.93 -15.62
N PRO A 24 -32.94 -6.09 -15.53
CA PRO A 24 -33.51 -7.35 -15.99
C PRO A 24 -34.73 -7.75 -15.15
N PRO A 25 -35.63 -8.56 -15.70
CA PRO A 25 -36.91 -8.97 -15.03
C PRO A 25 -36.71 -9.62 -13.65
N TRP A 26 -35.57 -10.27 -13.41
CA TRP A 26 -35.27 -10.92 -12.15
C TRP A 26 -34.84 -9.93 -11.03
N SER A 27 -34.47 -8.68 -11.37
CA SER A 27 -34.11 -7.66 -10.39
C SER A 27 -35.25 -7.17 -9.51
N THR A 28 -36.48 -7.43 -9.92
CA THR A 28 -37.69 -7.06 -9.17
C THR A 28 -38.11 -8.12 -8.15
N ARG A 29 -37.43 -9.26 -8.09
CA ARG A 29 -37.75 -10.31 -7.11
C ARG A 29 -37.39 -9.86 -5.70
N PRO A 30 -38.26 -10.11 -4.69
CA PRO A 30 -37.97 -9.67 -3.30
C PRO A 30 -36.64 -10.13 -2.74
N GLY A 31 -36.17 -11.34 -3.08
CA GLY A 31 -34.85 -11.86 -2.67
C GLY A 31 -33.66 -11.11 -3.27
N PHE A 32 -33.85 -10.38 -4.38
CA PHE A 32 -32.74 -9.63 -5.00
C PHE A 32 -32.27 -8.45 -4.13
N ALA A 33 -33.21 -7.70 -3.54
CA ALA A 33 -32.90 -6.58 -2.66
C ALA A 33 -32.10 -7.03 -1.42
N VAL A 34 -32.44 -8.20 -0.86
CA VAL A 34 -31.71 -8.81 0.26
C VAL A 34 -30.29 -9.20 -0.17
N HIS A 35 -30.14 -9.83 -1.33
CA HIS A 35 -28.82 -10.17 -1.87
C HIS A 35 -27.94 -8.94 -2.12
N ALA A 36 -28.53 -7.89 -2.69
CA ALA A 36 -27.82 -6.63 -2.96
C ALA A 36 -27.28 -6.00 -1.68
N SER A 37 -28.11 -5.92 -0.63
CA SER A 37 -27.69 -5.36 0.66
C SER A 37 -26.62 -6.21 1.34
N THR A 38 -26.70 -7.54 1.22
CA THR A 38 -25.68 -8.46 1.78
C THR A 38 -24.33 -8.30 1.10
N ILE A 39 -24.32 -8.20 -0.23
CA ILE A 39 -23.08 -8.02 -1.01
C ILE A 39 -22.45 -6.66 -0.71
N LEU A 40 -23.26 -5.60 -0.67
CA LEU A 40 -22.77 -4.27 -0.31
C LEU A 40 -22.15 -4.26 1.11
N ARG A 41 -22.86 -4.84 2.08
CA ARG A 41 -22.36 -4.93 3.45
C ARG A 41 -21.08 -5.75 3.51
N GLY A 42 -21.01 -6.91 2.84
CA GLY A 42 -19.80 -7.72 2.77
C GLY A 42 -18.61 -6.99 2.16
N ALA A 43 -18.83 -6.14 1.15
CA ALA A 43 -17.78 -5.32 0.56
C ALA A 43 -17.31 -4.20 1.51
N ILE A 44 -18.23 -3.57 2.25
CA ILE A 44 -17.91 -2.57 3.28
C ILE A 44 -17.11 -3.22 4.42
N ASP A 45 -17.54 -4.39 4.91
CA ASP A 45 -16.87 -5.12 5.99
C ASP A 45 -15.46 -5.56 5.55
N ALA A 46 -15.32 -6.01 4.31
CA ALA A 46 -14.01 -6.34 3.74
C ALA A 46 -13.09 -5.10 3.64
N LEU A 47 -13.65 -3.97 3.24
CA LEU A 47 -12.90 -2.71 3.18
C LEU A 47 -12.47 -2.27 4.59
N ALA A 48 -13.34 -2.36 5.59
CA ALA A 48 -13.02 -2.08 6.99
C ALA A 48 -11.87 -2.97 7.51
N ALA A 49 -11.87 -4.24 7.13
CA ALA A 49 -10.79 -5.17 7.47
C ALA A 49 -9.47 -4.83 6.76
N ASN A 50 -9.54 -4.33 5.52
CA ASN A 50 -8.37 -3.97 4.72
C ASN A 50 -7.77 -2.61 5.11
N VAL A 51 -8.58 -1.66 5.56
CA VAL A 51 -8.10 -0.32 5.97
C VAL A 51 -8.53 0.02 7.40
N PRO A 52 -8.08 -0.77 8.39
CA PRO A 52 -8.56 -0.65 9.76
C PRO A 52 -8.15 0.66 10.44
N THR A 53 -7.07 1.29 9.96
CA THR A 53 -6.65 2.59 10.51
C THR A 53 -7.54 3.71 10.00
N VAL A 54 -7.92 3.70 8.74
CA VAL A 54 -8.91 4.63 8.17
C VAL A 54 -10.24 4.48 8.90
N HIS A 55 -10.72 3.24 9.08
CA HIS A 55 -11.96 2.96 9.80
C HIS A 55 -11.93 3.54 11.23
N ARG A 56 -10.82 3.33 11.95
CA ARG A 56 -10.66 3.88 13.29
C ARG A 56 -10.65 5.41 13.34
N LEU A 57 -10.03 6.06 12.35
CA LEU A 57 -9.95 7.53 12.29
C LEU A 57 -11.31 8.17 11.99
N LEU A 58 -12.11 7.57 11.12
CA LEU A 58 -13.42 8.06 10.74
C LEU A 58 -14.51 7.69 11.75
N GLY A 59 -14.37 6.54 12.43
CA GLY A 59 -15.43 5.91 13.21
C GLY A 59 -16.46 5.20 12.30
N ASP A 60 -17.32 4.39 12.92
CA ASP A 60 -18.20 3.47 12.20
C ASP A 60 -19.14 4.19 11.22
N ASP A 61 -19.85 5.23 11.65
CA ASP A 61 -20.85 5.91 10.84
C ASP A 61 -20.25 6.61 9.62
N ALA A 62 -19.17 7.39 9.80
CA ALA A 62 -18.53 8.10 8.70
C ALA A 62 -17.81 7.14 7.75
N PHE A 63 -17.21 6.08 8.30
CA PHE A 63 -16.60 5.03 7.48
C PHE A 63 -17.64 4.30 6.62
N ASP A 64 -18.77 3.89 7.18
CA ASP A 64 -19.83 3.18 6.44
C ASP A 64 -20.37 4.05 5.28
N VAL A 65 -20.51 5.36 5.47
CA VAL A 65 -20.93 6.29 4.41
C VAL A 65 -19.85 6.36 3.32
N ALA A 66 -18.58 6.57 3.69
CA ALA A 66 -17.45 6.68 2.75
C ALA A 66 -17.23 5.37 1.98
N ALA A 67 -17.19 4.24 2.71
CA ALA A 67 -17.02 2.91 2.14
C ALA A 67 -18.17 2.54 1.21
N GLY A 68 -19.42 2.85 1.59
CA GLY A 68 -20.60 2.63 0.74
C GLY A 68 -20.51 3.45 -0.56
N ALA A 69 -20.03 4.69 -0.51
CA ALA A 69 -19.80 5.52 -1.69
C ALA A 69 -18.68 4.94 -2.58
N PHE A 70 -17.56 4.53 -1.97
CA PHE A 70 -16.45 3.89 -2.68
C PHE A 70 -16.86 2.58 -3.36
N VAL A 71 -17.56 1.69 -2.65
CA VAL A 71 -18.04 0.40 -3.20
C VAL A 71 -18.95 0.61 -4.41
N ARG A 72 -19.79 1.65 -4.43
CA ARG A 72 -20.61 2.01 -5.58
C ARG A 72 -19.80 2.54 -6.74
N ALA A 73 -18.76 3.35 -6.47
CA ALA A 73 -17.88 3.89 -7.51
C ALA A 73 -16.92 2.84 -8.09
N THR A 74 -16.44 1.95 -7.22
CA THR A 74 -15.41 0.95 -7.55
C THR A 74 -15.86 -0.42 -6.99
N PRO A 75 -16.80 -1.08 -7.64
CA PRO A 75 -17.27 -2.40 -7.21
C PRO A 75 -16.14 -3.43 -7.16
N PRO A 76 -16.21 -4.39 -6.23
CA PRO A 76 -15.27 -5.51 -6.25
C PRO A 76 -15.44 -6.34 -7.52
N HIS A 77 -14.34 -6.57 -8.24
CA HIS A 77 -14.32 -7.37 -9.47
C HIS A 77 -13.41 -8.57 -9.27
N GLY A 78 -13.92 -9.77 -9.54
CA GLY A 78 -13.21 -11.06 -9.60
C GLY A 78 -12.08 -11.27 -8.58
N GLY A 79 -12.01 -12.41 -7.93
CA GLY A 79 -11.02 -12.68 -6.91
C GLY A 79 -11.51 -12.35 -5.49
N GLY A 80 -10.68 -12.63 -4.50
CA GLY A 80 -11.01 -12.42 -3.09
C GLY A 80 -11.07 -10.95 -2.67
N PHE A 81 -11.64 -10.70 -1.52
CA PHE A 81 -11.70 -9.37 -0.91
C PHE A 81 -10.38 -8.94 -0.25
N GLU A 82 -9.36 -9.82 -0.22
CA GLU A 82 -8.11 -9.58 0.51
C GLU A 82 -7.31 -8.37 0.02
N ARG A 83 -7.54 -7.96 -1.23
CA ARG A 83 -6.89 -6.79 -1.85
C ARG A 83 -7.88 -5.73 -2.30
N TYR A 84 -9.14 -5.83 -1.87
CA TYR A 84 -10.13 -4.85 -2.23
C TYR A 84 -9.85 -3.51 -1.55
N GLY A 85 -9.92 -2.42 -2.33
CA GLY A 85 -9.67 -1.06 -1.83
C GLY A 85 -8.46 -0.36 -2.47
N ALA A 86 -7.80 -0.95 -3.48
CA ALA A 86 -6.61 -0.36 -4.11
C ALA A 86 -6.79 1.10 -4.56
N GLY A 87 -7.97 1.48 -5.06
CA GLY A 87 -8.30 2.86 -5.45
C GLY A 87 -8.87 3.74 -4.33
N LEU A 88 -8.88 3.26 -3.09
CA LEU A 88 -9.42 4.04 -1.97
C LEU A 88 -8.63 5.32 -1.65
N PRO A 89 -7.28 5.34 -1.70
CA PRO A 89 -6.52 6.56 -1.47
C PRO A 89 -6.93 7.69 -2.40
N GLU A 90 -7.03 7.45 -3.69
CA GLU A 90 -7.42 8.43 -4.70
C GLU A 90 -8.88 8.87 -4.53
N PHE A 91 -9.75 7.94 -4.16
CA PHE A 91 -11.15 8.23 -3.85
C PHE A 91 -11.25 9.19 -2.66
N LEU A 92 -10.54 8.92 -1.57
CA LEU A 92 -10.53 9.77 -0.37
C LEU A 92 -9.99 11.17 -0.67
N ALA A 93 -8.96 11.27 -1.50
CA ALA A 93 -8.36 12.56 -1.90
C ALA A 93 -9.31 13.46 -2.70
N SER A 94 -10.33 12.88 -3.35
CA SER A 94 -11.23 13.61 -4.25
C SER A 94 -12.70 13.66 -3.78
N HIS A 95 -13.06 12.99 -2.69
CA HIS A 95 -14.46 12.78 -2.33
C HIS A 95 -14.96 13.73 -1.24
N GLY A 96 -15.62 14.81 -1.64
CA GLY A 96 -16.36 15.72 -0.75
C GLY A 96 -15.55 16.19 0.46
N ALA A 97 -16.15 16.17 1.64
CA ALA A 97 -15.51 16.59 2.89
C ALA A 97 -14.32 15.71 3.31
N LEU A 98 -14.15 14.51 2.75
CA LEU A 98 -13.00 13.64 3.05
C LEU A 98 -11.71 14.19 2.42
N ALA A 99 -11.82 14.95 1.33
CA ALA A 99 -10.69 15.61 0.68
C ALA A 99 -10.03 16.70 1.54
N GLU A 100 -10.72 17.16 2.60
CA GLU A 100 -10.17 18.11 3.57
C GLU A 100 -9.27 17.42 4.63
N LEU A 101 -9.27 16.08 4.66
CA LEU A 101 -8.45 15.27 5.55
C LEU A 101 -7.18 14.79 4.82
N ASP A 102 -6.25 15.71 4.56
CA ASP A 102 -5.04 15.51 3.74
C ASP A 102 -4.23 14.25 4.07
N HIS A 103 -4.28 13.79 5.32
CA HIS A 103 -3.56 12.61 5.78
C HIS A 103 -4.28 11.29 5.45
N LEU A 104 -5.58 11.32 5.22
CA LEU A 104 -6.40 10.12 5.11
C LEU A 104 -6.04 9.25 3.89
N PRO A 105 -5.77 9.82 2.69
CA PRO A 105 -5.27 9.05 1.55
C PRO A 105 -3.96 8.31 1.85
N GLY A 106 -3.03 8.98 2.53
CA GLY A 106 -1.74 8.38 2.92
C GLY A 106 -1.90 7.26 3.93
N VAL A 107 -2.81 7.42 4.90
CA VAL A 107 -3.14 6.37 5.87
C VAL A 107 -3.76 5.15 5.18
N ALA A 108 -4.66 5.36 4.21
CA ALA A 108 -5.25 4.28 3.42
C ALA A 108 -4.18 3.54 2.60
N ALA A 109 -3.27 4.28 1.95
CA ALA A 109 -2.17 3.70 1.20
C ALA A 109 -1.26 2.82 2.09
N LEU A 110 -1.00 3.22 3.34
CA LEU A 110 -0.21 2.45 4.30
C LEU A 110 -0.94 1.18 4.78
N ASP A 111 -2.24 1.23 5.03
CA ASP A 111 -3.01 0.03 5.35
C ASP A 111 -2.98 -0.98 4.20
N LEU A 112 -3.14 -0.52 2.96
CA LEU A 112 -3.05 -1.37 1.76
C LEU A 112 -1.64 -1.91 1.54
N ALA A 113 -0.61 -1.09 1.70
CA ALA A 113 0.78 -1.51 1.62
C ALA A 113 1.13 -2.58 2.66
N TRP A 114 0.52 -2.51 3.85
CA TRP A 114 0.65 -3.55 4.86
C TRP A 114 0.11 -4.89 4.37
N ILE A 115 -1.08 -4.90 3.76
CA ILE A 115 -1.68 -6.11 3.17
C ILE A 115 -0.81 -6.64 2.04
N GLU A 116 -0.36 -5.77 1.15
CA GLU A 116 0.52 -6.17 0.04
C GLU A 116 1.82 -6.80 0.54
N SER A 117 2.44 -6.21 1.56
CA SER A 117 3.62 -6.79 2.22
C SER A 117 3.31 -8.14 2.85
N HIS A 118 2.13 -8.27 3.49
CA HIS A 118 1.69 -9.50 4.14
C HIS A 118 1.47 -10.64 3.14
N LEU A 119 0.84 -10.34 2.01
CA LEU A 119 0.47 -11.31 0.97
C LEU A 119 1.58 -11.51 -0.08
N ALA A 120 2.68 -10.79 0.00
CA ALA A 120 3.77 -10.91 -0.95
C ALA A 120 4.41 -12.30 -0.93
N ALA A 121 5.03 -12.69 -2.04
CA ALA A 121 5.79 -13.93 -2.12
C ALA A 121 6.89 -13.99 -1.05
N ALA A 122 7.15 -15.17 -0.54
CA ALA A 122 8.30 -15.38 0.34
C ALA A 122 9.59 -15.36 -0.50
N ALA A 123 10.60 -14.67 0.02
CA ALA A 123 11.93 -14.63 -0.58
C ALA A 123 12.99 -14.58 0.55
N PRO A 124 14.25 -14.94 0.28
CA PRO A 124 15.35 -14.72 1.19
C PRO A 124 15.52 -13.23 1.48
N VAL A 125 16.07 -12.90 2.64
CA VAL A 125 16.46 -11.53 2.99
C VAL A 125 17.95 -11.41 2.88
N LEU A 126 18.43 -10.39 2.17
CA LEU A 126 19.85 -10.04 2.10
C LEU A 126 20.34 -9.69 3.51
N THR A 127 21.41 -10.33 3.96
CA THR A 127 21.97 -10.11 5.30
C THR A 127 23.15 -9.15 5.27
N SER A 128 23.47 -8.56 6.41
CA SER A 128 24.69 -7.76 6.53
C SER A 128 25.97 -8.59 6.23
N SER A 129 25.96 -9.88 6.55
CA SER A 129 27.08 -10.77 6.23
C SER A 129 27.28 -10.93 4.72
N ASP A 130 26.19 -11.01 3.95
CA ASP A 130 26.26 -11.09 2.48
C ASP A 130 26.87 -9.82 1.89
N VAL A 131 26.52 -8.65 2.43
CA VAL A 131 27.06 -7.37 2.00
C VAL A 131 28.54 -7.23 2.40
N PHE A 132 28.92 -7.63 3.61
CA PHE A 132 30.32 -7.58 4.08
C PHE A 132 31.25 -8.55 3.33
N ALA A 133 30.72 -9.58 2.69
CA ALA A 133 31.49 -10.50 1.87
C ALA A 133 31.91 -9.91 0.51
N LEU A 134 31.33 -8.78 0.10
CA LEU A 134 31.61 -8.11 -1.16
C LEU A 134 32.76 -7.10 -1.03
N THR A 135 33.50 -6.93 -2.11
CA THR A 135 34.40 -5.78 -2.25
C THR A 135 33.57 -4.50 -2.49
N ALA A 136 34.18 -3.33 -2.25
CA ALA A 136 33.53 -2.05 -2.53
C ALA A 136 33.08 -1.93 -4.00
N GLU A 137 33.91 -2.42 -4.93
CA GLU A 137 33.62 -2.41 -6.36
C GLU A 137 32.42 -3.31 -6.70
N GLN A 138 32.37 -4.53 -6.16
CA GLN A 138 31.23 -5.44 -6.32
C GLN A 138 29.93 -4.86 -5.76
N LEU A 139 30.00 -4.16 -4.63
CA LEU A 139 28.84 -3.50 -4.04
C LEU A 139 28.35 -2.34 -4.91
N LEU A 140 29.25 -1.46 -5.35
CA LEU A 140 28.87 -0.27 -6.13
C LEU A 140 28.30 -0.63 -7.50
N HIS A 141 28.90 -1.57 -8.22
CA HIS A 141 28.40 -2.03 -9.53
C HIS A 141 27.26 -3.06 -9.42
N GLY A 142 27.04 -3.63 -8.23
CA GLY A 142 25.99 -4.60 -7.96
C GLY A 142 24.58 -3.95 -7.98
N ARG A 143 23.59 -4.76 -8.34
CA ARG A 143 22.16 -4.38 -8.32
C ARG A 143 21.50 -4.96 -7.09
N LEU A 144 21.08 -4.08 -6.19
CA LEU A 144 20.30 -4.45 -5.01
C LEU A 144 18.85 -4.71 -5.43
N VAL A 145 18.38 -5.94 -5.25
CA VAL A 145 17.01 -6.35 -5.63
C VAL A 145 16.08 -6.18 -4.43
N PRO A 146 15.09 -5.28 -4.49
CA PRO A 146 14.14 -5.12 -3.40
C PRO A 146 13.40 -6.41 -3.07
N HIS A 147 13.16 -6.66 -1.79
CA HIS A 147 12.41 -7.82 -1.35
C HIS A 147 10.95 -7.73 -1.84
N PRO A 148 10.31 -8.82 -2.31
CA PRO A 148 8.93 -8.78 -2.81
C PRO A 148 7.91 -8.19 -1.84
N ALA A 149 8.18 -8.22 -0.54
CA ALA A 149 7.35 -7.62 0.49
C ALA A 149 7.76 -6.19 0.87
N ALA A 150 8.81 -5.63 0.30
CA ALA A 150 9.20 -4.25 0.58
C ALA A 150 8.23 -3.29 -0.10
N ARG A 151 7.73 -2.32 0.67
CA ARG A 151 6.90 -1.20 0.20
C ARG A 151 7.42 0.07 0.83
N TRP A 152 7.65 1.09 0.03
CA TRP A 152 8.04 2.41 0.52
C TRP A 152 7.09 3.45 -0.05
N LEU A 153 6.72 4.39 0.77
CA LEU A 153 5.77 5.44 0.45
C LEU A 153 6.28 6.76 0.98
N CYS A 154 6.01 7.83 0.23
CA CYS A 154 6.36 9.20 0.61
C CYS A 154 5.08 10.02 0.68
N PHE A 155 5.00 10.90 1.67
CA PHE A 155 3.83 11.74 1.95
C PHE A 155 4.28 13.16 2.25
N ASP A 156 3.50 14.14 1.82
CA ASP A 156 3.72 15.55 2.14
C ASP A 156 3.23 15.94 3.55
N VAL A 157 2.53 15.01 4.20
CA VAL A 157 1.89 15.15 5.51
C VAL A 157 2.32 14.02 6.45
N PRO A 158 2.10 14.10 7.77
CA PRO A 158 2.54 13.09 8.74
C PRO A 158 1.69 11.81 8.72
N ALA A 159 1.37 11.29 7.53
CA ALA A 159 0.51 10.14 7.34
C ALA A 159 1.06 8.86 8.01
N PHE A 160 2.39 8.67 7.97
CA PHE A 160 3.00 7.50 8.61
C PHE A 160 2.91 7.56 10.13
N THR A 161 3.16 8.71 10.73
CA THR A 161 3.02 8.87 12.19
C THR A 161 1.58 8.63 12.62
N ILE A 162 0.59 9.19 11.92
CA ILE A 162 -0.84 8.98 12.19
C ILE A 162 -1.20 7.50 12.07
N TRP A 163 -0.82 6.87 10.95
CA TRP A 163 -1.06 5.45 10.70
C TRP A 163 -0.44 4.57 11.77
N ARG A 164 0.83 4.81 12.12
CA ARG A 164 1.54 4.03 13.15
C ARG A 164 0.84 4.10 14.50
N HIS A 165 0.45 5.29 14.95
CA HIS A 165 -0.31 5.45 16.20
C HIS A 165 -1.64 4.69 16.15
N GLY A 166 -2.35 4.79 15.03
CA GLY A 166 -3.57 4.03 14.81
C GLY A 166 -3.36 2.51 14.89
N ARG A 167 -2.32 1.99 14.26
CA ARG A 167 -1.98 0.54 14.27
C ARG A 167 -1.56 0.05 15.66
N GLU A 168 -0.85 0.87 16.41
CA GLU A 168 -0.36 0.56 17.75
C GLU A 168 -1.40 0.85 18.86
N GLY A 169 -2.56 1.40 18.51
CA GLY A 169 -3.60 1.77 19.48
C GLY A 169 -3.19 2.94 20.38
N ARG A 170 -2.28 3.78 19.93
CA ARG A 170 -1.78 4.95 20.66
C ARG A 170 -2.57 6.18 20.30
N GLN A 171 -2.70 7.12 21.23
CA GLN A 171 -3.24 8.45 20.95
C GLN A 171 -2.22 9.27 20.16
N ILE A 172 -2.71 10.06 19.22
CA ILE A 172 -1.91 11.05 18.50
C ILE A 172 -1.74 12.25 19.44
N ALA A 173 -0.53 12.80 19.52
CA ALA A 173 -0.27 13.99 20.33
C ALA A 173 -1.00 15.21 19.75
N ASP A 174 -1.52 16.08 20.62
CA ASP A 174 -2.25 17.29 20.23
C ASP A 174 -1.42 18.22 19.33
N ALA A 175 -0.10 18.19 19.46
CA ALA A 175 0.85 18.98 18.67
C ALA A 175 1.67 18.11 17.72
N LEU A 176 1.02 17.37 16.81
CA LEU A 176 1.73 16.61 15.77
C LEU A 176 2.35 17.59 14.76
N PRO A 177 3.69 17.54 14.54
CA PRO A 177 4.32 18.33 13.50
C PRO A 177 3.78 17.95 12.12
N TRP A 178 3.20 18.93 11.40
CA TRP A 178 2.64 18.71 10.06
C TRP A 178 3.75 18.83 9.01
N ARG A 179 4.40 17.73 8.70
CA ARG A 179 5.56 17.67 7.80
C ARG A 179 5.54 16.41 6.95
N ALA A 180 6.30 16.47 5.84
CA ALA A 180 6.50 15.31 4.97
C ALA A 180 7.15 14.14 5.73
N GLU A 181 6.72 12.92 5.41
CA GLU A 181 7.25 11.67 5.97
C GLU A 181 7.40 10.62 4.88
N SER A 182 8.36 9.73 5.07
CA SER A 182 8.48 8.53 4.25
C SER A 182 8.50 7.29 5.15
N ALA A 183 7.94 6.21 4.65
CA ALA A 183 7.80 4.95 5.37
C ALA A 183 8.30 3.77 4.55
N LEU A 184 8.88 2.79 5.21
CA LEU A 184 9.24 1.50 4.67
C LEU A 184 8.49 0.41 5.44
N LEU A 185 7.78 -0.45 4.70
CA LEU A 185 7.20 -1.68 5.20
C LEU A 185 7.98 -2.86 4.60
N THR A 186 8.33 -3.83 5.43
CA THR A 186 9.04 -5.04 5.04
C THR A 186 8.46 -6.24 5.76
N ARG A 187 8.86 -7.46 5.36
CA ARG A 187 8.39 -8.68 6.03
C ARG A 187 9.51 -9.66 6.32
N PRO A 188 10.57 -9.25 7.07
CA PRO A 188 11.54 -10.19 7.56
C PRO A 188 10.86 -11.18 8.51
N GLU A 189 11.36 -12.43 8.56
CA GLU A 189 10.86 -13.46 9.48
C GLU A 189 9.33 -13.68 9.40
N ARG A 190 8.73 -13.46 8.20
CA ARG A 190 7.29 -13.63 7.92
C ARG A 190 6.37 -12.68 8.72
N ARG A 191 6.91 -11.60 9.25
CA ARG A 191 6.18 -10.59 10.03
C ARG A 191 6.34 -9.23 9.37
N VAL A 192 5.23 -8.54 9.06
CA VAL A 192 5.29 -7.17 8.55
C VAL A 192 5.84 -6.26 9.65
N ARG A 193 6.89 -5.54 9.31
CA ARG A 193 7.51 -4.48 10.13
C ARG A 193 7.44 -3.17 9.36
N TRP A 194 7.51 -2.06 10.07
CA TRP A 194 7.48 -0.73 9.50
C TRP A 194 8.46 0.19 10.22
N SER A 195 9.01 1.13 9.49
CA SER A 195 9.91 2.17 10.00
C SER A 195 9.75 3.46 9.21
N ALA A 196 10.02 4.60 9.86
CA ALA A 196 10.27 5.82 9.13
C ALA A 196 11.59 5.68 8.36
N ILE A 197 11.63 6.23 7.16
CA ILE A 197 12.84 6.35 6.36
C ILE A 197 12.96 7.80 5.86
N GLU A 198 14.17 8.18 5.47
CA GLU A 198 14.41 9.48 4.86
C GLU A 198 13.99 9.47 3.38
N ALA A 199 13.69 10.64 2.83
CA ALA A 199 13.29 10.77 1.41
C ALA A 199 14.36 10.20 0.45
N GLY A 200 15.65 10.41 0.75
CA GLY A 200 16.74 9.83 -0.02
C GLY A 200 16.78 8.30 0.01
N GLU A 201 16.42 7.68 1.15
CA GLU A 201 16.30 6.22 1.26
C GLU A 201 15.17 5.69 0.38
N ALA A 202 14.03 6.40 0.32
CA ALA A 202 12.91 6.02 -0.54
C ALA A 202 13.27 6.15 -2.04
N GLN A 203 13.96 7.22 -2.42
CA GLN A 203 14.46 7.41 -3.79
C GLN A 203 15.49 6.35 -4.18
N PHE A 204 16.41 6.02 -3.29
CA PHE A 204 17.39 4.95 -3.51
C PHE A 204 16.69 3.59 -3.73
N LEU A 205 15.71 3.24 -2.90
CA LEU A 205 14.91 2.02 -3.08
C LEU A 205 14.16 2.02 -4.43
N ALA A 206 13.64 3.17 -4.85
CA ALA A 206 12.96 3.31 -6.14
C ALA A 206 13.92 3.11 -7.32
N ALA A 207 15.14 3.64 -7.24
CA ALA A 207 16.17 3.43 -8.26
C ALA A 207 16.62 1.96 -8.32
N CYS A 208 16.82 1.33 -7.16
CA CYS A 208 17.10 -0.12 -7.09
C CYS A 208 15.98 -0.96 -7.72
N ALA A 209 14.71 -0.61 -7.49
CA ALA A 209 13.57 -1.31 -8.08
C ALA A 209 13.49 -1.16 -9.61
N GLN A 210 14.07 -0.10 -10.16
CA GLN A 210 14.23 0.10 -11.60
C GLN A 210 15.42 -0.64 -12.20
N GLY A 211 16.19 -1.37 -11.38
CA GLY A 211 17.34 -2.15 -11.82
C GLY A 211 18.64 -1.35 -11.91
N SER A 212 18.72 -0.16 -11.32
CA SER A 212 19.96 0.60 -11.24
C SER A 212 21.02 -0.15 -10.41
N SER A 213 22.30 0.01 -10.78
CA SER A 213 23.40 -0.37 -9.89
C SER A 213 23.34 0.47 -8.60
N CYS A 214 24.05 0.04 -7.57
CA CYS A 214 24.14 0.81 -6.32
C CYS A 214 24.72 2.21 -6.55
N ASP A 215 25.71 2.33 -7.43
CA ASP A 215 26.37 3.59 -7.82
C ASP A 215 25.42 4.49 -8.60
N ASP A 216 24.77 3.99 -9.65
CA ASP A 216 23.77 4.76 -10.42
C ASP A 216 22.60 5.23 -9.53
N ALA A 217 22.15 4.40 -8.60
CA ALA A 217 21.10 4.75 -7.66
C ALA A 217 21.55 5.87 -6.71
N LEU A 218 22.79 5.80 -6.22
CA LEU A 218 23.41 6.84 -5.39
C LEU A 218 23.52 8.16 -6.15
N GLU A 219 24.06 8.13 -7.38
CA GLU A 219 24.21 9.33 -8.21
C GLU A 219 22.86 10.02 -8.45
N ARG A 220 21.80 9.27 -8.74
CA ARG A 220 20.45 9.84 -8.94
C ARG A 220 19.96 10.59 -7.70
N VAL A 221 20.06 9.97 -6.52
CA VAL A 221 19.62 10.60 -5.27
C VAL A 221 20.40 11.88 -4.99
N LEU A 222 21.71 11.86 -5.22
CA LEU A 222 22.58 13.04 -5.01
C LEU A 222 22.28 14.16 -6.02
N ALA A 223 21.97 13.80 -7.28
CA ALA A 223 21.61 14.77 -8.32
C ALA A 223 20.30 15.53 -8.00
N ASP A 224 19.34 14.87 -7.32
CA ASP A 224 18.10 15.50 -6.89
C ASP A 224 18.27 16.40 -5.65
N GLY A 225 19.47 16.53 -5.12
CA GLY A 225 19.80 17.37 -3.96
C GLY A 225 19.20 16.91 -2.63
N VAL A 226 18.73 15.67 -2.57
CA VAL A 226 18.19 15.07 -1.36
C VAL A 226 19.35 14.51 -0.52
N GLY A 227 19.35 14.82 0.77
CA GLY A 227 20.36 14.31 1.70
C GLY A 227 20.32 12.78 1.76
N PHE A 228 21.42 12.12 1.40
CA PHE A 228 21.56 10.67 1.45
C PHE A 228 23.02 10.28 1.76
N ASP A 229 23.18 9.42 2.73
CA ASP A 229 24.47 8.81 3.08
C ASP A 229 24.36 7.30 2.94
N LEU A 230 24.98 6.75 1.89
CA LEU A 230 24.96 5.33 1.62
C LEU A 230 25.55 4.50 2.77
N THR A 231 26.56 5.00 3.45
CA THR A 231 27.25 4.27 4.53
C THR A 231 26.39 4.10 5.77
N LEU A 232 25.45 5.02 5.99
CA LEU A 232 24.48 4.97 7.09
C LEU A 232 23.18 4.29 6.66
N SER A 233 22.70 4.58 5.45
CA SER A 233 21.39 4.15 4.98
C SER A 233 21.37 2.69 4.53
N LEU A 234 22.40 2.22 3.80
CA LEU A 234 22.43 0.85 3.30
C LEU A 234 22.37 -0.21 4.41
N PRO A 235 23.17 -0.13 5.49
CA PRO A 235 23.05 -1.08 6.60
C PRO A 235 21.67 -1.08 7.25
N ARG A 236 21.02 0.09 7.41
CA ARG A 236 19.68 0.22 7.97
C ARG A 236 18.63 -0.45 7.08
N LEU A 237 18.69 -0.21 5.77
CA LEU A 237 17.77 -0.81 4.79
C LEU A 237 17.95 -2.34 4.70
N VAL A 238 19.20 -2.83 4.72
CA VAL A 238 19.50 -4.27 4.75
C VAL A 238 18.98 -4.90 6.03
N GLN A 239 19.25 -4.29 7.19
CA GLN A 239 18.76 -4.78 8.48
C GLN A 239 17.22 -4.75 8.57
N ALA A 240 16.58 -3.77 7.92
CA ALA A 240 15.11 -3.71 7.83
C ALA A 240 14.54 -4.81 6.92
N GLY A 241 15.36 -5.51 6.13
CA GLY A 241 14.91 -6.54 5.19
C GLY A 241 14.35 -5.97 3.89
N ALA A 242 14.85 -4.81 3.46
CA ALA A 242 14.40 -4.14 2.24
C ALA A 242 14.80 -4.88 0.96
N PHE A 243 15.86 -5.70 1.00
CA PHE A 243 16.41 -6.38 -0.16
C PHE A 243 16.40 -7.90 -0.01
N THR A 244 16.33 -8.61 -1.14
CA THR A 244 16.39 -10.08 -1.18
C THR A 244 17.78 -10.60 -1.56
N ARG A 245 18.48 -9.91 -2.45
CA ARG A 245 19.83 -10.27 -2.92
C ARG A 245 20.51 -9.06 -3.55
N ILE A 246 21.80 -9.21 -3.80
CA ILE A 246 22.55 -8.35 -4.70
C ILE A 246 22.99 -9.18 -5.92
N GLU A 247 22.79 -8.64 -7.11
CA GLU A 247 23.23 -9.23 -8.38
C GLU A 247 24.54 -8.53 -8.78
N THR A 248 25.63 -9.27 -8.83
CA THR A 248 26.93 -8.78 -9.28
C THR A 248 27.21 -9.36 -10.67
N ASP A 249 27.42 -8.50 -11.66
CA ASP A 249 27.77 -8.91 -13.04
C ASP A 249 29.25 -9.34 -13.16
N VAL A 250 29.95 -9.56 -12.04
CA VAL A 250 31.36 -9.97 -12.04
C VAL A 250 31.42 -11.50 -11.96
N PRO A 251 32.05 -12.17 -12.97
CA PRO A 251 32.27 -13.60 -12.97
C PRO A 251 33.18 -14.07 -11.86
#